data_bfa138f0768f732bd51cb5cba04aa71b
#
_entry.id   bfa138f0768f732bd51cb5cba04aa71b
#
_cell.length_a   1.000
_cell.length_b   1.000
_cell.length_c   1.000
_cell.angle_alpha   90.00
_cell.angle_beta   90.00
_cell.angle_gamma   90.00
#
_symmetry.space_group_name_H-M   'P 1'
#
loop_
_entity.id
_entity.type
_entity.pdbx_description
1 polymer ?
#
loop_
_entity_poly.entity_id
_entity_poly.type
_entity_poly.pdbx_seq_one_letter_code
_entity_poly.pdbx_strand_id
1 'polypeptide(L)'
;KRVVYKHVVKDKEAAVHTSEIVLQTLKKGNAAYVKSGAFAGDISPEKRLALTAGQSPRAVVITCADSRVIPEVIFSCGLGELFTIRIAGNVIDAHQLGSIEYAVSHLKTPLVVILGHTGCGAVQAALHGEADGHIRYIVDTIREAIGEEKDPREACHLNVLCAGKEIRAAFSAEEDPLLREEQVACAVYDIETGKVEWLDEDD
;
A
#
# COMPACT_ATOMS: atom_id res chain seq x y z
N LYS A 1 11.08 -24.50 -15.68
CA LYS A 1 10.23 -25.23 -14.73
C LYS A 1 9.53 -24.19 -13.87
N ARG A 2 8.25 -23.95 -14.16
CA ARG A 2 7.38 -23.06 -13.36
C ARG A 2 7.22 -23.73 -11.99
N VAL A 3 7.69 -23.11 -10.94
CA VAL A 3 7.37 -23.54 -9.57
C VAL A 3 5.93 -23.07 -9.32
N VAL A 4 4.99 -24.00 -9.42
CA VAL A 4 3.59 -23.73 -9.12
C VAL A 4 3.43 -23.84 -7.61
N TYR A 5 3.38 -22.72 -6.93
CA TYR A 5 3.02 -22.67 -5.51
C TYR A 5 1.53 -22.90 -5.35
N LYS A 6 1.13 -24.18 -5.28
CA LYS A 6 -0.23 -24.58 -4.92
C LYS A 6 -0.41 -24.48 -3.41
N HIS A 7 -0.71 -23.29 -2.92
CA HIS A 7 -1.31 -23.15 -1.60
C HIS A 7 -2.60 -22.33 -1.75
N VAL A 8 -3.64 -23.05 -2.10
CA VAL A 8 -5.02 -22.58 -2.17
C VAL A 8 -5.42 -22.10 -0.78
N VAL A 9 -5.82 -20.83 -0.68
CA VAL A 9 -6.61 -20.38 0.47
C VAL A 9 -7.92 -21.14 0.41
N LYS A 10 -8.09 -22.13 1.30
CA LYS A 10 -9.21 -23.09 1.27
C LYS A 10 -10.58 -22.45 1.48
N ASP A 11 -10.61 -21.20 1.93
CA ASP A 11 -11.83 -20.45 2.19
C ASP A 11 -11.67 -18.99 1.68
N LYS A 12 -12.19 -18.78 0.47
CA LYS A 12 -12.09 -17.48 -0.21
C LYS A 12 -12.95 -16.39 0.45
N GLU A 13 -14.07 -16.77 1.05
CA GLU A 13 -14.95 -15.83 1.78
C GLU A 13 -14.31 -15.41 3.10
N ALA A 14 -13.66 -16.34 3.81
CA ALA A 14 -12.92 -16.03 5.02
C ALA A 14 -11.75 -15.08 4.77
N ALA A 15 -11.07 -15.17 3.61
CA ALA A 15 -9.99 -14.26 3.25
C ALA A 15 -10.48 -12.82 3.04
N VAL A 16 -11.59 -12.63 2.34
CA VAL A 16 -12.23 -11.31 2.14
C VAL A 16 -12.71 -10.74 3.48
N HIS A 17 -13.41 -11.53 4.27
CA HIS A 17 -13.85 -11.08 5.60
C HIS A 17 -12.68 -10.67 6.51
N THR A 18 -11.55 -11.38 6.42
CA THR A 18 -10.34 -11.02 7.17
C THR A 18 -9.76 -9.70 6.68
N SER A 19 -9.73 -9.44 5.36
CA SER A 19 -9.24 -8.17 4.79
C SER A 19 -10.09 -6.98 5.26
N GLU A 20 -11.41 -7.12 5.28
CA GLU A 20 -12.32 -6.09 5.81
C GLU A 20 -12.03 -5.75 7.28
N ILE A 21 -11.86 -6.76 8.14
CA ILE A 21 -11.51 -6.56 9.56
C ILE A 21 -10.17 -5.81 9.68
N VAL A 22 -9.18 -6.18 8.88
CA VAL A 22 -7.87 -5.51 8.87
C VAL A 22 -8.03 -4.06 8.41
N LEU A 23 -8.77 -3.82 7.31
CA LEU A 23 -9.04 -2.48 6.80
C LEU A 23 -9.69 -1.58 7.88
N GLN A 24 -10.71 -2.09 8.57
CA GLN A 24 -11.35 -1.37 9.67
C GLN A 24 -10.38 -1.10 10.84
N THR A 25 -9.43 -2.01 11.08
CA THR A 25 -8.40 -1.81 12.09
C THR A 25 -7.45 -0.68 11.72
N LEU A 26 -7.01 -0.61 10.45
CA LEU A 26 -6.18 0.48 9.95
C LEU A 26 -6.93 1.82 10.01
N LYS A 27 -8.21 1.85 9.62
CA LYS A 27 -9.07 3.05 9.74
C LYS A 27 -9.14 3.57 11.18
N LYS A 28 -9.34 2.67 12.13
CA LYS A 28 -9.35 3.01 13.58
C LYS A 28 -7.98 3.49 14.06
N GLY A 29 -6.90 2.87 13.60
CA GLY A 29 -5.53 3.27 13.91
C GLY A 29 -5.22 4.68 13.44
N ASN A 30 -5.60 5.03 12.20
CA ASN A 30 -5.46 6.39 11.70
C ASN A 30 -6.32 7.40 12.47
N ALA A 31 -7.56 7.08 12.79
CA ALA A 31 -8.42 7.95 13.60
C ALA A 31 -7.81 8.22 15.00
N ALA A 32 -7.17 7.23 15.62
CA ALA A 32 -6.47 7.40 16.89
C ALA A 32 -5.24 8.30 16.74
N TYR A 33 -4.44 8.09 15.68
CA TYR A 33 -3.28 8.94 15.34
C TYR A 33 -3.69 10.39 15.16
N VAL A 34 -4.69 10.67 14.33
CA VAL A 34 -5.21 12.03 14.09
C VAL A 34 -5.69 12.71 15.38
N LYS A 35 -6.36 11.96 16.24
CA LYS A 35 -6.90 12.49 17.49
C LYS A 35 -5.85 12.83 18.53
N SER A 36 -4.82 12.01 18.67
CA SER A 36 -3.86 12.10 19.77
C SER A 36 -2.47 12.57 19.33
N GLY A 37 -2.11 12.40 18.05
CA GLY A 37 -0.74 12.55 17.56
C GLY A 37 0.24 11.56 18.18
N ALA A 38 -0.25 10.61 19.00
CA ALA A 38 0.58 9.65 19.71
C ALA A 38 0.65 8.32 18.96
N PHE A 39 1.85 7.76 18.85
CA PHE A 39 2.06 6.42 18.35
C PHE A 39 1.67 5.38 19.42
N ALA A 40 0.77 4.48 19.09
CA ALA A 40 0.26 3.45 19.99
C ALA A 40 0.73 2.03 19.65
N GLY A 41 1.54 1.86 18.59
CA GLY A 41 2.08 0.57 18.18
C GLY A 41 3.11 0.02 19.16
N ASP A 42 3.12 -1.30 19.37
CA ASP A 42 4.10 -1.95 20.24
C ASP A 42 5.46 -2.10 19.53
N ILE A 43 6.46 -1.38 20.03
CA ILE A 43 7.86 -1.42 19.58
C ILE A 43 8.82 -1.90 20.67
N SER A 44 8.29 -2.56 21.72
CA SER A 44 9.03 -3.01 22.88
C SER A 44 10.15 -4.02 22.55
N PRO A 45 11.17 -4.17 23.41
CA PRO A 45 12.17 -5.22 23.29
C PRO A 45 11.55 -6.63 23.30
N GLU A 46 10.48 -6.83 24.07
CA GLU A 46 9.74 -8.08 24.19
C GLU A 46 9.06 -8.43 22.86
N LYS A 47 8.41 -7.46 22.24
CA LYS A 47 7.80 -7.62 20.89
C LYS A 47 8.86 -7.97 19.86
N ARG A 48 10.00 -7.26 19.86
CA ARG A 48 11.11 -7.53 18.95
C ARG A 48 11.66 -8.95 19.13
N LEU A 49 11.83 -9.39 20.37
CA LEU A 49 12.30 -10.74 20.68
C LEU A 49 11.31 -11.81 20.19
N ALA A 50 10.02 -11.61 20.41
CA ALA A 50 8.99 -12.54 19.97
C ALA A 50 8.98 -12.71 18.44
N LEU A 51 9.33 -11.67 17.68
CA LEU A 51 9.36 -11.69 16.22
C LEU A 51 10.63 -12.34 15.61
N THR A 52 11.61 -12.77 16.41
CA THR A 52 12.81 -13.45 15.90
C THR A 52 12.50 -14.80 15.25
N ALA A 53 11.39 -15.43 15.60
CA ALA A 53 10.92 -16.70 15.02
C ALA A 53 10.23 -16.54 13.66
N GLY A 54 9.86 -15.31 13.25
CA GLY A 54 9.17 -15.03 11.99
C GLY A 54 8.27 -13.81 12.07
N GLN A 55 7.57 -13.52 10.97
CA GLN A 55 6.63 -12.41 10.85
C GLN A 55 5.27 -12.89 10.32
N SER A 56 4.22 -12.21 10.72
CA SER A 56 2.84 -12.43 10.23
C SER A 56 2.13 -11.07 10.10
N PRO A 57 2.50 -10.27 9.10
CA PRO A 57 1.92 -8.95 8.90
C PRO A 57 0.44 -9.07 8.50
N ARG A 58 -0.38 -8.17 9.02
CA ARG A 58 -1.82 -8.13 8.73
C ARG A 58 -2.15 -7.41 7.42
N ALA A 59 -1.25 -6.52 6.96
CA ALA A 59 -1.40 -5.83 5.68
C ALA A 59 -0.05 -5.61 5.01
N VAL A 60 -0.05 -5.61 3.67
CA VAL A 60 0.98 -4.98 2.85
C VAL A 60 0.60 -3.53 2.69
N VAL A 61 1.53 -2.60 2.87
CA VAL A 61 1.34 -1.18 2.56
C VAL A 61 2.41 -0.74 1.57
N ILE A 62 1.98 -0.39 0.35
CA ILE A 62 2.85 0.21 -0.65
C ILE A 62 2.70 1.72 -0.56
N THR A 63 3.80 2.44 -0.34
CA THR A 63 3.74 3.88 -0.15
C THR A 63 5.00 4.60 -0.65
N CYS A 64 4.92 5.93 -0.65
CA CYS A 64 6.05 6.76 -1.03
C CYS A 64 7.24 6.60 -0.06
N ALA A 65 8.46 6.76 -0.61
CA ALA A 65 9.69 6.86 0.18
C ALA A 65 9.82 8.20 0.93
N ASP A 66 8.86 9.11 0.81
CA ASP A 66 8.82 10.41 1.50
C ASP A 66 8.97 10.21 3.01
N SER A 67 9.93 10.93 3.62
CA SER A 67 10.28 10.78 5.03
C SER A 67 9.15 11.16 6.01
N ARG A 68 8.14 11.88 5.53
CA ARG A 68 6.96 12.31 6.31
C ARG A 68 5.87 11.23 6.34
N VAL A 69 5.98 10.19 5.51
CA VAL A 69 4.98 9.13 5.37
C VAL A 69 5.52 7.86 6.01
N ILE A 70 5.05 7.54 7.21
CA ILE A 70 5.46 6.38 8.00
C ILE A 70 4.21 5.55 8.28
N PRO A 71 3.90 4.51 7.49
CA PRO A 71 2.66 3.75 7.61
C PRO A 71 2.38 3.22 9.01
N GLU A 72 3.42 2.71 9.70
CA GLU A 72 3.29 2.19 11.05
C GLU A 72 2.78 3.26 12.01
N VAL A 73 3.26 4.50 11.87
CA VAL A 73 2.80 5.64 12.69
C VAL A 73 1.39 6.07 12.30
N ILE A 74 1.14 6.24 11.00
CA ILE A 74 -0.13 6.68 10.44
C ILE A 74 -1.29 5.75 10.84
N PHE A 75 -1.03 4.43 10.88
CA PHE A 75 -2.03 3.42 11.23
C PHE A 75 -1.90 2.90 12.68
N SER A 76 -1.03 3.49 13.49
CA SER A 76 -0.76 3.06 14.88
C SER A 76 -0.46 1.56 14.99
N CYS A 77 0.34 1.03 14.06
CA CYS A 77 0.77 -0.36 14.00
C CYS A 77 2.16 -0.55 14.60
N GLY A 78 2.34 -1.61 15.39
CA GLY A 78 3.63 -1.96 15.99
C GLY A 78 4.54 -2.78 15.06
N LEU A 79 5.66 -3.25 15.63
CA LEU A 79 6.62 -4.11 14.93
C LEU A 79 5.95 -5.37 14.40
N GLY A 80 6.22 -5.68 13.12
CA GLY A 80 5.77 -6.90 12.47
C GLY A 80 4.29 -6.91 12.06
N GLU A 81 3.56 -5.81 12.27
CA GLU A 81 2.13 -5.73 11.93
C GLU A 81 1.89 -5.32 10.48
N LEU A 82 2.82 -4.58 9.85
CA LEU A 82 2.76 -4.21 8.44
C LEU A 82 3.96 -4.78 7.68
N PHE A 83 3.73 -5.13 6.42
CA PHE A 83 4.75 -5.40 5.43
C PHE A 83 4.84 -4.18 4.52
N THR A 84 5.80 -3.30 4.80
CA THR A 84 5.86 -1.98 4.17
C THR A 84 6.82 -1.98 2.99
N ILE A 85 6.32 -1.59 1.81
CA ILE A 85 7.09 -1.41 0.57
C ILE A 85 7.13 0.09 0.29
N ARG A 86 8.34 0.67 0.14
CA ARG A 86 8.50 2.12 -0.06
C ARG A 86 9.32 2.42 -1.30
N ILE A 87 8.73 3.23 -2.18
CA ILE A 87 9.39 3.75 -3.38
C ILE A 87 8.86 5.16 -3.68
N ALA A 88 9.69 6.07 -4.20
CA ALA A 88 9.24 7.41 -4.53
C ALA A 88 8.02 7.38 -5.45
N GLY A 89 6.98 8.15 -5.10
CA GLY A 89 5.73 8.21 -5.85
C GLY A 89 4.87 6.93 -5.81
N ASN A 90 5.15 6.00 -4.92
CA ASN A 90 4.40 4.72 -4.76
C ASN A 90 4.14 3.98 -6.08
N VAL A 91 5.04 4.11 -7.06
CA VAL A 91 4.95 3.42 -8.35
C VAL A 91 5.12 1.90 -8.20
N ILE A 92 4.61 1.14 -9.16
CA ILE A 92 4.69 -0.31 -9.15
C ILE A 92 5.63 -0.78 -10.28
N ASP A 93 6.49 -1.72 -9.97
CA ASP A 93 7.28 -2.48 -10.94
C ASP A 93 7.43 -3.95 -10.50
N ALA A 94 8.21 -4.72 -11.25
CA ALA A 94 8.40 -6.15 -10.98
C ALA A 94 8.92 -6.46 -9.56
N HIS A 95 9.68 -5.55 -8.93
CA HIS A 95 10.21 -5.78 -7.58
C HIS A 95 9.13 -5.57 -6.51
N GLN A 96 8.28 -4.55 -6.68
CA GLN A 96 7.13 -4.34 -5.79
C GLN A 96 6.12 -5.49 -5.95
N LEU A 97 5.78 -5.88 -7.19
CA LEU A 97 4.92 -7.04 -7.44
C LEU A 97 5.47 -8.32 -6.80
N GLY A 98 6.76 -8.61 -6.96
CA GLY A 98 7.39 -9.77 -6.32
C GLY A 98 7.34 -9.72 -4.79
N SER A 99 7.46 -8.53 -4.20
CA SER A 99 7.36 -8.33 -2.75
C SER A 99 5.92 -8.54 -2.25
N ILE A 100 4.92 -8.06 -3.01
CA ILE A 100 3.50 -8.29 -2.73
C ILE A 100 3.19 -9.78 -2.81
N GLU A 101 3.61 -10.45 -3.89
CA GLU A 101 3.43 -11.90 -4.08
C GLU A 101 4.02 -12.68 -2.91
N TYR A 102 5.23 -12.34 -2.46
CA TYR A 102 5.84 -12.97 -1.30
C TYR A 102 4.97 -12.81 -0.04
N ALA A 103 4.53 -11.59 0.26
CA ALA A 103 3.73 -11.34 1.45
C ALA A 103 2.38 -12.08 1.42
N VAL A 104 1.70 -12.07 0.28
CA VAL A 104 0.39 -12.71 0.14
C VAL A 104 0.52 -14.24 0.08
N SER A 105 1.46 -14.76 -0.72
CA SER A 105 1.62 -16.21 -0.92
C SER A 105 2.25 -16.91 0.27
N HIS A 106 3.32 -16.33 0.85
CA HIS A 106 4.11 -16.99 1.89
C HIS A 106 3.71 -16.57 3.29
N LEU A 107 3.47 -15.27 3.52
CA LEU A 107 3.09 -14.76 4.84
C LEU A 107 1.57 -14.77 5.07
N LYS A 108 0.78 -15.05 4.02
CA LYS A 108 -0.69 -15.09 4.07
C LYS A 108 -1.32 -13.76 4.49
N THR A 109 -0.67 -12.67 4.10
CA THR A 109 -1.15 -11.32 4.38
C THR A 109 -2.46 -11.06 3.63
N PRO A 110 -3.57 -10.75 4.32
CA PRO A 110 -4.89 -10.76 3.71
C PRO A 110 -5.28 -9.46 2.98
N LEU A 111 -4.55 -8.37 3.19
CA LEU A 111 -4.89 -7.04 2.67
C LEU A 111 -3.66 -6.38 2.04
N VAL A 112 -3.85 -5.75 0.89
CA VAL A 112 -2.88 -4.88 0.22
C VAL A 112 -3.43 -3.47 0.18
N VAL A 113 -2.67 -2.48 0.63
CA VAL A 113 -3.04 -1.06 0.64
C VAL A 113 -2.04 -0.28 -0.18
N ILE A 114 -2.51 0.49 -1.14
CA ILE A 114 -1.72 1.52 -1.82
C ILE A 114 -1.99 2.83 -1.10
N LEU A 115 -0.95 3.41 -0.50
CA LEU A 115 -1.03 4.64 0.26
C LEU A 115 -0.23 5.74 -0.42
N GLY A 116 -0.90 6.59 -1.21
CA GLY A 116 -0.34 7.84 -1.69
C GLY A 116 -0.33 8.90 -0.60
N HIS A 117 0.10 10.11 -0.93
CA HIS A 117 0.05 11.24 -0.01
C HIS A 117 -0.02 12.58 -0.73
N THR A 118 -0.61 13.58 -0.09
CA THR A 118 -0.63 14.95 -0.60
C THR A 118 0.78 15.55 -0.63
N GLY A 119 1.04 16.44 -1.58
CA GLY A 119 2.34 17.10 -1.70
C GLY A 119 3.50 16.16 -2.05
N CYS A 120 3.23 15.07 -2.78
CA CYS A 120 4.25 14.14 -3.24
C CYS A 120 5.18 14.80 -4.27
N GLY A 121 6.50 14.81 -3.97
CA GLY A 121 7.49 15.41 -4.86
C GLY A 121 7.57 14.73 -6.23
N ALA A 122 7.36 13.41 -6.31
CA ALA A 122 7.38 12.69 -7.57
C ALA A 122 6.15 13.03 -8.46
N VAL A 123 4.97 13.20 -7.84
CA VAL A 123 3.75 13.65 -8.54
C VAL A 123 3.94 15.11 -9.03
N GLN A 124 4.50 15.98 -8.20
CA GLN A 124 4.82 17.35 -8.62
C GLN A 124 5.78 17.39 -9.81
N ALA A 125 6.81 16.56 -9.80
CA ALA A 125 7.74 16.44 -10.92
C ALA A 125 7.04 15.94 -12.21
N ALA A 126 6.07 15.02 -12.08
CA ALA A 126 5.28 14.54 -13.20
C ALA A 126 4.40 15.64 -13.81
N LEU A 127 3.77 16.48 -12.97
CA LEU A 127 2.93 17.58 -13.38
C LEU A 127 3.71 18.72 -14.07
N HIS A 128 4.93 19.02 -13.61
CA HIS A 128 5.68 20.20 -14.05
C HIS A 128 6.78 19.92 -15.08
N GLY A 129 7.03 18.68 -15.43
CA GLY A 129 7.63 18.38 -16.73
C GLY A 129 9.10 18.10 -16.80
N GLU A 130 9.90 18.07 -15.74
CA GLU A 130 11.32 17.76 -15.87
C GLU A 130 11.75 16.58 -14.96
N ALA A 131 12.37 15.58 -15.58
CA ALA A 131 12.97 14.46 -14.87
C ALA A 131 14.22 13.98 -15.62
N ASP A 132 15.36 14.09 -14.97
CA ASP A 132 16.64 13.64 -15.48
C ASP A 132 17.09 12.32 -14.85
N GLY A 133 17.97 11.61 -15.54
CA GLY A 133 18.61 10.41 -15.04
C GLY A 133 17.61 9.32 -14.65
N HIS A 134 17.79 8.73 -13.48
CA HIS A 134 16.93 7.62 -13.00
C HIS A 134 15.56 8.08 -12.46
N ILE A 135 15.42 9.36 -12.12
CA ILE A 135 14.12 9.91 -11.68
C ILE A 135 13.07 9.79 -12.78
N ARG A 136 13.51 9.84 -14.05
CA ARG A 136 12.64 9.72 -15.22
C ARG A 136 11.75 8.47 -15.19
N TYR A 137 12.28 7.32 -14.76
CA TYR A 137 11.48 6.08 -14.69
C TYR A 137 10.26 6.21 -13.79
N ILE A 138 10.42 6.89 -12.65
CA ILE A 138 9.32 7.15 -11.71
C ILE A 138 8.34 8.17 -12.29
N VAL A 139 8.88 9.27 -12.82
CA VAL A 139 8.06 10.38 -13.33
C VAL A 139 7.25 9.96 -14.56
N ASP A 140 7.85 9.18 -15.48
CA ASP A 140 7.14 8.71 -16.67
C ASP A 140 6.01 7.74 -16.29
N THR A 141 6.22 6.84 -15.33
CA THR A 141 5.14 5.97 -14.79
C THR A 141 3.99 6.80 -14.22
N ILE A 142 4.30 7.84 -13.43
CA ILE A 142 3.27 8.70 -12.86
C ILE A 142 2.54 9.50 -13.96
N ARG A 143 3.24 10.00 -14.97
CA ARG A 143 2.62 10.69 -16.11
C ARG A 143 1.64 9.82 -16.87
N GLU A 144 2.00 8.55 -17.09
CA GLU A 144 1.08 7.59 -17.72
C GLU A 144 -0.18 7.40 -16.86
N ALA A 145 -0.03 7.36 -15.54
CA ALA A 145 -1.14 7.20 -14.61
C ALA A 145 -2.08 8.41 -14.55
N ILE A 146 -1.51 9.64 -14.55
CA ILE A 146 -2.28 10.87 -14.35
C ILE A 146 -2.79 11.50 -15.66
N GLY A 147 -2.22 11.13 -16.82
CA GLY A 147 -2.61 11.67 -18.13
C GLY A 147 -2.51 13.19 -18.21
N GLU A 148 -3.60 13.84 -18.56
CA GLU A 148 -3.70 15.31 -18.73
C GLU A 148 -4.07 16.06 -17.44
N GLU A 149 -4.19 15.38 -16.31
CA GLU A 149 -4.56 16.01 -15.02
C GLU A 149 -3.55 17.07 -14.62
N LYS A 150 -4.04 18.17 -14.03
CA LYS A 150 -3.22 19.33 -13.59
C LYS A 150 -3.39 19.64 -12.11
N ASP A 151 -4.48 19.19 -11.48
CA ASP A 151 -4.66 19.36 -10.04
C ASP A 151 -3.76 18.39 -9.28
N PRO A 152 -2.91 18.86 -8.36
CA PRO A 152 -1.95 18.00 -7.67
C PRO A 152 -2.61 16.97 -6.75
N ARG A 153 -3.82 17.24 -6.24
CA ARG A 153 -4.55 16.31 -5.38
C ARG A 153 -5.15 15.19 -6.22
N GLU A 154 -5.83 15.54 -7.30
CA GLU A 154 -6.38 14.58 -8.25
C GLU A 154 -5.29 13.73 -8.90
N ALA A 155 -4.15 14.32 -9.23
CA ALA A 155 -2.99 13.57 -9.73
C ALA A 155 -2.49 12.53 -8.70
N CYS A 156 -2.51 12.84 -7.40
CA CYS A 156 -2.19 11.85 -6.37
C CYS A 156 -3.24 10.72 -6.31
N HIS A 157 -4.53 11.04 -6.45
CA HIS A 157 -5.61 10.04 -6.47
C HIS A 157 -5.45 9.12 -7.69
N LEU A 158 -5.32 9.67 -8.89
CA LEU A 158 -5.14 8.91 -10.13
C LEU A 158 -3.92 7.99 -10.09
N ASN A 159 -2.78 8.48 -9.56
CA ASN A 159 -1.58 7.68 -9.41
C ASN A 159 -1.79 6.47 -8.47
N VAL A 160 -2.51 6.67 -7.37
CA VAL A 160 -2.85 5.59 -6.42
C VAL A 160 -3.82 4.58 -7.06
N LEU A 161 -4.87 5.06 -7.71
CA LEU A 161 -5.86 4.20 -8.38
C LEU A 161 -5.24 3.40 -9.53
N CYS A 162 -4.33 4.00 -10.30
CA CYS A 162 -3.60 3.31 -11.35
C CYS A 162 -2.73 2.18 -10.79
N ALA A 163 -1.98 2.44 -9.71
CA ALA A 163 -1.20 1.41 -9.01
C ALA A 163 -2.09 0.28 -8.46
N GLY A 164 -3.28 0.61 -7.95
CA GLY A 164 -4.28 -0.37 -7.53
C GLY A 164 -4.76 -1.27 -8.66
N LYS A 165 -5.08 -0.68 -9.82
CA LYS A 165 -5.47 -1.42 -11.04
C LYS A 165 -4.37 -2.35 -11.51
N GLU A 166 -3.12 -1.90 -11.49
CA GLU A 166 -1.96 -2.70 -11.89
C GLU A 166 -1.78 -3.94 -10.99
N ILE A 167 -1.89 -3.77 -9.66
CA ILE A 167 -1.82 -4.87 -8.70
C ILE A 167 -2.98 -5.85 -8.91
N ARG A 168 -4.21 -5.37 -9.10
CA ARG A 168 -5.37 -6.23 -9.40
C ARG A 168 -5.17 -6.99 -10.70
N ALA A 169 -4.72 -6.33 -11.76
CA ALA A 169 -4.44 -6.98 -13.03
C ALA A 169 -3.39 -8.09 -12.90
N ALA A 170 -2.38 -7.89 -12.04
CA ALA A 170 -1.33 -8.89 -11.82
C ALA A 170 -1.79 -10.11 -11.02
N PHE A 171 -2.73 -9.95 -10.08
CA PHE A 171 -3.01 -10.99 -9.09
C PHE A 171 -4.46 -11.49 -9.04
N SER A 172 -5.42 -10.78 -9.65
CA SER A 172 -6.86 -11.12 -9.58
C SER A 172 -7.44 -11.66 -10.89
N ALA A 173 -6.68 -11.63 -11.98
CA ALA A 173 -7.17 -11.94 -13.33
C ALA A 173 -7.28 -13.44 -13.64
N GLU A 174 -6.83 -14.36 -12.78
CA GLU A 174 -6.85 -15.81 -12.99
C GLU A 174 -8.09 -16.47 -12.38
N GLU A 175 -8.42 -17.70 -12.82
CA GLU A 175 -9.53 -18.50 -12.25
C GLU A 175 -9.34 -18.80 -10.74
N ASP A 176 -8.08 -18.86 -10.28
CA ASP A 176 -7.72 -18.98 -8.86
C ASP A 176 -6.79 -17.83 -8.45
N PRO A 177 -7.34 -16.63 -8.26
CA PRO A 177 -6.57 -15.43 -8.04
C PRO A 177 -5.80 -15.50 -6.70
N LEU A 178 -4.59 -14.96 -6.74
CA LEU A 178 -3.76 -14.82 -5.53
C LEU A 178 -4.37 -13.80 -4.57
N LEU A 179 -4.94 -12.71 -5.12
CA LEU A 179 -5.70 -11.69 -4.43
C LEU A 179 -7.07 -11.55 -5.09
N ARG A 180 -8.08 -11.23 -4.31
CA ARG A 180 -9.36 -10.74 -4.81
C ARG A 180 -9.35 -9.22 -4.88
N GLU A 181 -10.21 -8.66 -5.70
CA GLU A 181 -10.33 -7.20 -5.85
C GLU A 181 -10.56 -6.51 -4.50
N GLU A 182 -11.42 -7.06 -3.66
CA GLU A 182 -11.76 -6.55 -2.33
C GLU A 182 -10.61 -6.61 -1.32
N GLN A 183 -9.52 -7.32 -1.64
CA GLN A 183 -8.31 -7.37 -0.83
C GLN A 183 -7.27 -6.29 -1.20
N VAL A 184 -7.59 -5.44 -2.18
CA VAL A 184 -6.73 -4.32 -2.61
C VAL A 184 -7.46 -3.01 -2.34
N ALA A 185 -6.94 -2.19 -1.45
CA ALA A 185 -7.50 -0.90 -1.08
C ALA A 185 -6.58 0.25 -1.50
N CYS A 186 -7.16 1.34 -1.95
CA CYS A 186 -6.48 2.57 -2.35
C CYS A 186 -6.76 3.68 -1.34
N ALA A 187 -5.73 4.46 -0.99
CA ALA A 187 -5.89 5.55 -0.04
C ALA A 187 -4.85 6.66 -0.26
N VAL A 188 -5.17 7.87 0.19
CA VAL A 188 -4.25 9.01 0.19
C VAL A 188 -4.14 9.58 1.60
N TYR A 189 -2.91 9.70 2.09
CA TYR A 189 -2.57 10.34 3.35
C TYR A 189 -2.43 11.84 3.15
N ASP A 190 -3.22 12.60 3.85
CA ASP A 190 -3.11 14.05 3.90
C ASP A 190 -2.07 14.44 4.96
N ILE A 191 -0.93 14.98 4.49
CA ILE A 191 0.22 15.33 5.35
C ILE A 191 -0.13 16.44 6.34
N GLU A 192 -1.02 17.36 5.98
CA GLU A 192 -1.37 18.50 6.84
C GLU A 192 -2.27 18.07 8.01
N THR A 193 -3.28 17.25 7.71
CA THR A 193 -4.29 16.85 8.70
C THR A 193 -4.00 15.53 9.40
N GLY A 194 -3.09 14.72 8.84
CA GLY A 194 -2.82 13.36 9.29
C GLY A 194 -3.89 12.33 8.93
N LYS A 195 -4.94 12.73 8.21
CA LYS A 195 -6.04 11.84 7.81
C LYS A 195 -5.67 10.99 6.62
N VAL A 196 -6.22 9.78 6.58
CA VAL A 196 -6.19 8.89 5.43
C VAL A 196 -7.58 8.90 4.78
N GLU A 197 -7.64 9.34 3.54
CA GLU A 197 -8.80 9.26 2.67
C GLU A 197 -8.74 7.94 1.91
N TRP A 198 -9.80 7.15 2.01
CA TRP A 198 -9.93 5.88 1.30
C TRP A 198 -10.69 6.14 0.02
N LEU A 199 -10.12 5.67 -1.10
CA LEU A 199 -10.66 5.91 -2.43
C LEU A 199 -11.49 4.70 -2.86
N ASP A 200 -12.66 4.95 -3.42
CA ASP A 200 -13.45 3.97 -4.12
C ASP A 200 -13.08 3.98 -5.62
N GLU A 201 -13.31 2.88 -6.34
CA GLU A 201 -12.93 2.78 -7.76
C GLU A 201 -13.79 3.66 -8.68
N ASP A 202 -14.90 4.13 -8.16
CA ASP A 202 -15.86 4.99 -8.87
C ASP A 202 -15.56 6.50 -8.66
N ASP A 203 -14.53 6.83 -7.88
CA ASP A 203 -14.04 8.20 -7.69
C ASP A 203 -12.99 8.57 -8.80
#